data_935584296d9cff3f47af8645006e0651
#
_entry.id   935584296d9cff3f47af8645006e0651
#
_cell.length_a   1.000
_cell.length_b   1.000
_cell.length_c   1.000
_cell.angle_alpha   90.00
_cell.angle_beta   90.00
_cell.angle_gamma   90.00
#
_symmetry.space_group_name_H-M   'P 1'
#
loop_
_entity.id
_entity.type
_entity.pdbx_description
1 polymer ?
#
loop_
_entity_poly.entity_id
_entity_poly.type
_entity_poly.pdbx_seq_one_letter_code
_entity_poly.pdbx_strand_id
1 'polypeptide(L)'
;AAMLDLPTGWPLTMFLSHEGQPFFGATYIPKDAGLGMPAFADVLRRVNDAYTSDPEGVIRDAAMVGRALAAANRPQAGEVTPKHRAKAAKAYMAEADSLSGGFGEASKFPNWPALMLLWRQHLRSNDAAIGDFVKLSLREMVRGGLYDHVGGGFFRYTTEPLWHTPHFEKMLDVNAGMVRLLTQIWRETKDPELEHAIAATIDFLTRELRHPHGAFISSL
;
A
#
# COMPACT_ATOMS: atom_id res chain seq x y z
N ALA A 1 11.89 -7.20 7.06
CA ALA A 1 11.77 -6.27 8.17
C ALA A 1 11.02 -6.91 9.34
N ALA A 2 9.73 -7.26 9.19
CA ALA A 2 8.95 -7.86 10.30
C ALA A 2 9.58 -9.11 10.92
N MET A 3 10.26 -9.95 10.14
CA MET A 3 10.93 -11.15 10.64
C MET A 3 12.24 -10.88 11.39
N LEU A 4 12.81 -9.69 11.22
CA LEU A 4 14.02 -9.23 11.91
C LEU A 4 13.69 -8.26 13.05
N ASP A 5 12.41 -8.19 13.44
CA ASP A 5 11.88 -7.24 14.43
C ASP A 5 12.24 -5.77 14.13
N LEU A 6 12.37 -5.46 12.84
CA LEU A 6 12.68 -4.13 12.35
C LEU A 6 11.38 -3.36 12.05
N PRO A 7 11.34 -2.04 12.29
CA PRO A 7 10.23 -1.20 11.86
C PRO A 7 9.95 -1.41 10.37
N THR A 8 8.69 -1.57 10.01
CA THR A 8 8.26 -1.65 8.60
C THR A 8 8.02 -0.25 8.07
N GLY A 9 8.46 0.02 6.83
CA GLY A 9 8.25 1.32 6.20
C GLY A 9 9.24 1.60 5.08
N TRP A 10 9.08 2.75 4.47
CA TRP A 10 9.96 3.29 3.44
C TRP A 10 10.77 4.47 3.98
N PRO A 11 12.01 4.65 3.51
CA PRO A 11 12.77 3.74 2.65
C PRO A 11 13.13 2.43 3.35
N LEU A 12 13.41 1.36 2.58
CA LEU A 12 13.93 0.10 3.10
C LEU A 12 15.32 -0.14 2.54
N THR A 13 16.31 -0.20 3.43
CA THR A 13 17.70 -0.54 3.10
C THR A 13 17.97 -1.98 3.53
N MET A 14 18.43 -2.81 2.59
CA MET A 14 18.78 -4.20 2.87
C MET A 14 20.21 -4.49 2.43
N PHE A 15 20.97 -5.13 3.29
CA PHE A 15 22.31 -5.64 2.98
C PHE A 15 22.23 -7.14 2.70
N LEU A 16 22.78 -7.52 1.58
CA LEU A 16 22.67 -8.87 1.04
C LEU A 16 24.06 -9.50 0.94
N SER A 17 24.14 -10.82 1.12
CA SER A 17 25.32 -11.59 0.76
C SER A 17 25.55 -11.57 -0.75
N HIS A 18 26.68 -12.05 -1.22
CA HIS A 18 26.97 -12.21 -2.65
C HIS A 18 26.00 -13.16 -3.38
N GLU A 19 25.27 -13.99 -2.63
CA GLU A 19 24.21 -14.87 -3.14
C GLU A 19 22.82 -14.20 -3.11
N GLY A 20 22.74 -12.92 -2.72
CA GLY A 20 21.46 -12.18 -2.64
C GLY A 20 20.63 -12.49 -1.40
N GLN A 21 21.20 -13.13 -0.37
CA GLN A 21 20.50 -13.43 0.87
C GLN A 21 20.63 -12.27 1.86
N PRO A 22 19.54 -11.78 2.47
CA PRO A 22 19.56 -10.66 3.39
C PRO A 22 20.15 -11.09 4.75
N PHE A 23 21.07 -10.27 5.30
CA PHE A 23 21.63 -10.50 6.64
C PHE A 23 21.47 -9.28 7.56
N PHE A 24 21.29 -8.08 7.02
CA PHE A 24 20.99 -6.89 7.81
C PHE A 24 20.04 -5.98 7.05
N GLY A 25 19.22 -5.22 7.78
CA GLY A 25 18.30 -4.25 7.17
C GLY A 25 17.90 -3.17 8.15
N ALA A 26 17.51 -2.02 7.59
CA ALA A 26 16.91 -0.91 8.31
C ALA A 26 15.96 -0.17 7.39
N THR A 27 15.05 0.60 7.97
CA THR A 27 14.24 1.53 7.19
C THR A 27 15.05 2.80 6.87
N TYR A 28 14.69 3.93 7.40
CA TYR A 28 15.44 5.16 7.20
C TYR A 28 16.74 5.12 8.00
N ILE A 29 17.87 5.47 7.36
CA ILE A 29 19.17 5.70 8.00
C ILE A 29 19.57 7.12 7.66
N PRO A 30 19.78 8.01 8.64
CA PRO A 30 20.12 9.42 8.38
C PRO A 30 21.55 9.54 7.80
N LYS A 31 21.78 10.59 7.03
CA LYS A 31 23.12 10.94 6.52
C LYS A 31 24.10 11.17 7.67
N ASP A 32 23.71 11.97 8.64
CA ASP A 32 24.48 12.31 9.83
C ASP A 32 23.79 11.71 11.07
N ALA A 33 24.58 11.30 12.07
CA ALA A 33 24.04 10.70 13.28
C ALA A 33 23.08 11.64 14.02
N GLY A 34 21.92 11.15 14.43
CA GLY A 34 20.93 11.94 15.15
C GLY A 34 19.72 11.13 15.55
N LEU A 35 18.90 11.64 16.48
CA LEU A 35 17.66 10.99 16.95
C LEU A 35 17.87 9.53 17.44
N GLY A 36 19.05 9.25 18.02
CA GLY A 36 19.41 7.91 18.48
C GLY A 36 19.80 6.91 17.35
N MET A 37 19.90 7.38 16.12
CA MET A 37 20.29 6.59 14.96
C MET A 37 21.72 6.89 14.52
N PRO A 38 22.50 5.88 14.07
CA PRO A 38 23.83 6.08 13.52
C PRO A 38 23.76 6.75 12.14
N ALA A 39 24.85 7.41 11.73
CA ALA A 39 25.00 7.90 10.37
C ALA A 39 25.06 6.74 9.36
N PHE A 40 24.59 6.94 8.13
CA PHE A 40 24.64 5.93 7.08
C PHE A 40 26.05 5.41 6.81
N ALA A 41 27.06 6.30 6.82
CA ALA A 41 28.46 5.92 6.66
C ALA A 41 28.97 4.99 7.79
N ASP A 42 28.48 5.18 9.02
CA ASP A 42 28.86 4.33 10.15
C ASP A 42 28.21 2.95 10.05
N VAL A 43 26.96 2.90 9.57
CA VAL A 43 26.30 1.63 9.26
C VAL A 43 27.07 0.86 8.19
N LEU A 44 27.50 1.51 7.11
CA LEU A 44 28.30 0.88 6.06
C LEU A 44 29.61 0.31 6.60
N ARG A 45 30.33 1.06 7.45
CA ARG A 45 31.58 0.57 8.07
C ARG A 45 31.33 -0.66 8.94
N ARG A 46 30.31 -0.60 9.82
CA ARG A 46 29.96 -1.75 10.69
C ARG A 46 29.58 -2.99 9.89
N VAL A 47 28.80 -2.82 8.80
CA VAL A 47 28.44 -3.94 7.92
C VAL A 47 29.67 -4.50 7.22
N ASN A 48 30.57 -3.65 6.71
CA ASN A 48 31.83 -4.07 6.13
C ASN A 48 32.71 -4.81 7.14
N ASP A 49 32.87 -4.27 8.34
CA ASP A 49 33.69 -4.87 9.42
C ASP A 49 33.14 -6.24 9.83
N ALA A 50 31.82 -6.38 9.98
CA ALA A 50 31.17 -7.66 10.26
C ALA A 50 31.42 -8.67 9.13
N TYR A 51 31.27 -8.25 7.87
CA TYR A 51 31.47 -9.13 6.71
C TYR A 51 32.92 -9.54 6.52
N THR A 52 33.89 -8.70 6.90
CA THR A 52 35.33 -8.99 6.78
C THR A 52 35.90 -9.76 7.97
N SER A 53 35.37 -9.52 9.18
CA SER A 53 35.89 -10.18 10.42
C SER A 53 35.29 -11.57 10.63
N ASP A 54 34.01 -11.80 10.28
CA ASP A 54 33.33 -13.10 10.39
C ASP A 54 32.43 -13.37 9.17
N PRO A 55 32.99 -13.58 7.98
CA PRO A 55 32.22 -13.84 6.77
C PRO A 55 31.36 -15.10 6.87
N GLU A 56 31.84 -16.14 7.58
CA GLU A 56 31.08 -17.37 7.79
C GLU A 56 29.85 -17.14 8.69
N GLY A 57 30.00 -16.32 9.73
CA GLY A 57 28.89 -15.90 10.60
C GLY A 57 27.83 -15.18 9.82
N VAL A 58 28.21 -14.18 9.02
CA VAL A 58 27.29 -13.44 8.16
C VAL A 58 26.56 -14.35 7.17
N ILE A 59 27.26 -15.31 6.55
CA ILE A 59 26.64 -16.29 5.62
C ILE A 59 25.66 -17.21 6.37
N ARG A 60 26.00 -17.68 7.57
CA ARG A 60 25.08 -18.49 8.40
C ARG A 60 23.82 -17.73 8.76
N ASP A 61 23.94 -16.47 9.16
CA ASP A 61 22.80 -15.61 9.52
C ASP A 61 21.93 -15.30 8.29
N ALA A 62 22.55 -14.98 7.15
CA ALA A 62 21.86 -14.79 5.89
C ALA A 62 21.06 -16.04 5.48
N ALA A 63 21.67 -17.22 5.59
CA ALA A 63 21.01 -18.48 5.29
C ALA A 63 19.83 -18.77 6.25
N MET A 64 19.95 -18.40 7.53
CA MET A 64 18.87 -18.53 8.51
C MET A 64 17.68 -17.61 8.14
N VAL A 65 17.94 -16.36 7.85
CA VAL A 65 16.91 -15.39 7.40
C VAL A 65 16.28 -15.87 6.10
N GLY A 66 17.09 -16.31 5.13
CA GLY A 66 16.60 -16.84 3.85
C GLY A 66 15.67 -18.05 4.03
N ARG A 67 16.02 -19.01 4.89
CA ARG A 67 15.13 -20.15 5.21
C ARG A 67 13.84 -19.70 5.88
N ALA A 68 13.90 -18.76 6.80
CA ALA A 68 12.72 -18.22 7.47
C ALA A 68 11.79 -17.50 6.48
N LEU A 69 12.34 -16.70 5.57
CA LEU A 69 11.56 -16.05 4.48
C LEU A 69 10.94 -17.08 3.55
N ALA A 70 11.69 -18.10 3.13
CA ALA A 70 11.16 -19.17 2.28
C ALA A 70 10.04 -19.95 2.97
N ALA A 71 10.16 -20.21 4.27
CA ALA A 71 9.11 -20.87 5.04
C ALA A 71 7.84 -20.02 5.17
N ALA A 72 8.01 -18.71 5.46
CA ALA A 72 6.88 -17.77 5.58
C ALA A 72 6.14 -17.57 4.24
N ASN A 73 6.88 -17.58 3.13
CA ASN A 73 6.31 -17.41 1.78
C ASN A 73 5.95 -18.74 1.09
N ARG A 74 6.06 -19.87 1.79
CA ARG A 74 5.76 -21.17 1.19
C ARG A 74 4.28 -21.24 0.80
N PRO A 75 3.97 -21.41 -0.50
CA PRO A 75 2.59 -21.51 -0.92
C PRO A 75 1.96 -22.75 -0.27
N GLN A 76 0.85 -22.57 0.40
CA GLN A 76 0.06 -23.69 0.89
C GLN A 76 -0.91 -24.08 -0.25
N ALA A 77 -0.85 -25.34 -0.66
CA ALA A 77 -1.85 -25.85 -1.58
C ALA A 77 -3.22 -25.82 -0.90
N GLY A 78 -4.21 -25.26 -1.59
CA GLY A 78 -5.57 -25.18 -1.07
C GLY A 78 -6.50 -24.47 -2.04
N GLU A 79 -7.79 -24.75 -1.89
CA GLU A 79 -8.83 -24.09 -2.66
C GLU A 79 -9.32 -22.81 -1.95
N VAL A 80 -9.40 -21.70 -2.70
CA VAL A 80 -10.00 -20.46 -2.20
C VAL A 80 -11.52 -20.58 -2.28
N THR A 81 -12.15 -20.85 -1.15
CA THR A 81 -13.59 -21.03 -1.04
C THR A 81 -14.33 -19.72 -0.71
N PRO A 82 -15.66 -19.67 -0.87
CA PRO A 82 -16.47 -18.55 -0.40
C PRO A 82 -16.27 -18.20 1.08
N LYS A 83 -15.98 -19.20 1.93
CA LYS A 83 -15.72 -18.99 3.37
C LYS A 83 -14.45 -18.13 3.60
N HIS A 84 -13.40 -18.32 2.80
CA HIS A 84 -12.17 -17.51 2.90
C HIS A 84 -12.45 -16.06 2.55
N ARG A 85 -13.25 -15.79 1.51
CA ARG A 85 -13.63 -14.41 1.14
C ARG A 85 -14.48 -13.75 2.21
N ALA A 86 -15.45 -14.45 2.76
CA ALA A 86 -16.29 -13.93 3.85
C ALA A 86 -15.47 -13.65 5.12
N LYS A 87 -14.50 -14.53 5.46
CA LYS A 87 -13.56 -14.32 6.58
C LYS A 87 -12.70 -13.09 6.35
N ALA A 88 -12.16 -12.90 5.14
CA ALA A 88 -11.38 -11.72 4.80
C ALA A 88 -12.22 -10.44 4.86
N ALA A 89 -13.44 -10.45 4.33
CA ALA A 89 -14.35 -9.32 4.42
C ALA A 89 -14.66 -8.95 5.88
N LYS A 90 -14.95 -9.95 6.73
CA LYS A 90 -15.16 -9.73 8.16
C LYS A 90 -13.94 -9.10 8.86
N ALA A 91 -12.73 -9.56 8.51
CA ALA A 91 -11.51 -8.98 9.06
C ALA A 91 -11.34 -7.51 8.67
N TYR A 92 -11.55 -7.15 7.39
CA TYR A 92 -11.51 -5.75 6.96
C TYR A 92 -12.60 -4.90 7.61
N MET A 93 -13.82 -5.42 7.76
CA MET A 93 -14.90 -4.69 8.44
C MET A 93 -14.62 -4.46 9.93
N ALA A 94 -13.79 -5.27 10.55
CA ALA A 94 -13.37 -5.04 11.95
C ALA A 94 -12.38 -3.88 12.11
N GLU A 95 -11.66 -3.51 11.04
CA GLU A 95 -10.72 -2.39 10.96
C GLU A 95 -11.35 -1.13 10.32
N ALA A 96 -12.64 -1.19 9.98
CA ALA A 96 -13.36 -0.16 9.25
C ALA A 96 -13.60 1.08 10.12
N ASP A 97 -13.25 2.25 9.60
CA ASP A 97 -13.70 3.53 10.17
C ASP A 97 -15.13 3.84 9.71
N SER A 98 -16.07 3.68 10.61
CA SER A 98 -17.49 3.89 10.30
C SER A 98 -17.91 5.36 10.21
N LEU A 99 -17.04 6.30 10.57
CA LEU A 99 -17.33 7.74 10.53
C LEU A 99 -16.78 8.39 9.26
N SER A 100 -15.49 8.17 8.97
CA SER A 100 -14.81 8.80 7.84
C SER A 100 -14.53 7.82 6.69
N GLY A 101 -14.92 6.58 6.81
CA GLY A 101 -14.60 5.55 5.84
C GLY A 101 -13.12 5.16 5.80
N GLY A 102 -12.78 4.16 4.98
CA GLY A 102 -11.43 3.61 4.93
C GLY A 102 -11.05 2.81 6.18
N PHE A 103 -9.75 2.61 6.40
CA PHE A 103 -9.24 1.73 7.45
C PHE A 103 -8.17 2.43 8.28
N GLY A 104 -8.16 2.16 9.59
CA GLY A 104 -7.19 2.70 10.53
C GLY A 104 -7.51 4.10 11.06
N GLU A 105 -6.72 4.54 12.04
CA GLU A 105 -6.93 5.77 12.82
C GLU A 105 -5.82 6.82 12.62
N ALA A 106 -4.86 6.56 11.74
CA ALA A 106 -3.73 7.45 11.45
C ALA A 106 -3.73 7.87 9.98
N SER A 107 -2.57 7.85 9.34
CA SER A 107 -2.49 8.06 7.87
C SER A 107 -3.31 7.03 7.12
N LYS A 108 -4.17 7.47 6.20
CA LYS A 108 -5.07 6.59 5.45
C LYS A 108 -4.68 6.49 3.98
N PHE A 109 -4.57 5.25 3.53
CA PHE A 109 -4.44 4.90 2.11
C PHE A 109 -5.82 4.58 1.52
N PRO A 110 -6.04 4.84 0.22
CA PRO A 110 -7.32 4.50 -0.44
C PRO A 110 -7.65 3.00 -0.37
N ASN A 111 -6.66 2.14 -0.23
CA ASN A 111 -6.78 0.69 -0.05
C ASN A 111 -7.82 0.05 -1.00
N TRP A 112 -7.81 0.48 -2.26
CA TRP A 112 -8.77 0.08 -3.27
C TRP A 112 -8.93 -1.45 -3.42
N PRO A 113 -7.88 -2.30 -3.20
CA PRO A 113 -8.06 -3.75 -3.30
C PRO A 113 -8.97 -4.31 -2.21
N ALA A 114 -8.85 -3.78 -0.98
CA ALA A 114 -9.72 -4.17 0.13
C ALA A 114 -11.18 -3.73 -0.10
N LEU A 115 -11.38 -2.48 -0.52
CA LEU A 115 -12.71 -1.97 -0.86
C LEU A 115 -13.33 -2.73 -2.04
N MET A 116 -12.52 -3.14 -3.04
CA MET A 116 -12.97 -3.98 -4.14
C MET A 116 -13.41 -5.37 -3.67
N LEU A 117 -12.69 -5.97 -2.73
CA LEU A 117 -13.07 -7.26 -2.12
C LEU A 117 -14.39 -7.11 -1.37
N LEU A 118 -14.54 -6.06 -0.56
CA LEU A 118 -15.77 -5.76 0.18
C LEU A 118 -16.96 -5.52 -0.75
N TRP A 119 -16.78 -4.71 -1.79
CA TRP A 119 -17.85 -4.48 -2.78
C TRP A 119 -18.32 -5.78 -3.43
N ARG A 120 -17.39 -6.60 -3.88
CA ARG A 120 -17.72 -7.93 -4.44
C ARG A 120 -18.36 -8.87 -3.44
N GLN A 121 -18.01 -8.76 -2.16
CA GLN A 121 -18.68 -9.53 -1.11
C GLN A 121 -20.10 -9.02 -0.89
N HIS A 122 -20.33 -7.70 -0.83
CA HIS A 122 -21.66 -7.09 -0.79
C HIS A 122 -22.56 -7.61 -1.91
N LEU A 123 -22.08 -7.55 -3.17
CA LEU A 123 -22.86 -8.02 -4.33
C LEU A 123 -23.23 -9.51 -4.27
N ARG A 124 -22.47 -10.34 -3.54
CA ARG A 124 -22.74 -11.77 -3.40
C ARG A 124 -23.61 -12.13 -2.21
N SER A 125 -23.42 -11.42 -1.09
CA SER A 125 -24.11 -11.71 0.16
C SER A 125 -25.34 -10.86 0.39
N ASN A 126 -25.51 -9.80 -0.39
CA ASN A 126 -26.50 -8.73 -0.20
C ASN A 126 -26.42 -8.08 1.18
N ASP A 127 -25.20 -8.06 1.78
CA ASP A 127 -24.94 -7.41 3.08
C ASP A 127 -24.87 -5.89 2.90
N ALA A 128 -25.91 -5.20 3.33
CA ALA A 128 -26.03 -3.75 3.17
C ALA A 128 -24.94 -2.99 3.92
N ALA A 129 -24.54 -3.45 5.12
CA ALA A 129 -23.53 -2.76 5.93
C ALA A 129 -22.18 -2.68 5.21
N ILE A 130 -21.78 -3.75 4.52
CA ILE A 130 -20.56 -3.75 3.71
C ILE A 130 -20.69 -2.77 2.53
N GLY A 131 -21.83 -2.79 1.84
CA GLY A 131 -22.07 -1.89 0.70
C GLY A 131 -22.06 -0.42 1.11
N ASP A 132 -22.70 -0.09 2.22
CA ASP A 132 -22.80 1.28 2.73
C ASP A 132 -21.43 1.79 3.22
N PHE A 133 -20.64 0.94 3.86
CA PHE A 133 -19.26 1.27 4.23
C PHE A 133 -18.38 1.60 3.01
N VAL A 134 -18.47 0.81 1.94
CA VAL A 134 -17.70 1.07 0.71
C VAL A 134 -18.14 2.39 0.06
N LYS A 135 -19.45 2.65 -0.01
CA LYS A 135 -19.97 3.92 -0.55
C LYS A 135 -19.53 5.12 0.29
N LEU A 136 -19.62 5.02 1.63
CA LEU A 136 -19.10 6.03 2.55
C LEU A 136 -17.64 6.32 2.26
N SER A 137 -16.79 5.28 2.27
CA SER A 137 -15.35 5.42 2.05
C SER A 137 -15.04 6.17 0.75
N LEU A 138 -15.71 5.82 -0.35
CA LEU A 138 -15.47 6.47 -1.63
C LEU A 138 -15.94 7.92 -1.68
N ARG A 139 -17.09 8.22 -1.06
CA ARG A 139 -17.58 9.61 -0.97
C ARG A 139 -16.62 10.49 -0.19
N GLU A 140 -16.16 10.03 0.96
CA GLU A 140 -15.21 10.77 1.78
C GLU A 140 -13.87 10.99 1.05
N MET A 141 -13.37 9.98 0.33
CA MET A 141 -12.17 10.11 -0.49
C MET A 141 -12.35 11.08 -1.66
N VAL A 142 -13.49 11.03 -2.36
CA VAL A 142 -13.78 11.89 -3.53
C VAL A 142 -14.03 13.33 -3.12
N ARG A 143 -14.66 13.57 -1.96
CA ARG A 143 -14.93 14.91 -1.44
C ARG A 143 -13.77 15.52 -0.67
N GLY A 144 -12.89 14.68 -0.12
CA GLY A 144 -11.72 15.10 0.64
C GLY A 144 -10.53 15.52 -0.21
N GLY A 145 -9.45 15.89 0.47
CA GLY A 145 -8.19 16.28 -0.17
C GLY A 145 -7.39 15.12 -0.76
N LEU A 146 -7.81 13.86 -0.54
CA LEU A 146 -7.20 12.72 -1.24
C LEU A 146 -7.42 12.80 -2.75
N TYR A 147 -8.55 13.34 -3.20
CA TYR A 147 -8.85 13.60 -4.61
C TYR A 147 -8.40 15.01 -5.00
N ASP A 148 -7.68 15.15 -6.10
CA ASP A 148 -7.28 16.44 -6.64
C ASP A 148 -8.42 17.06 -7.44
N HIS A 149 -9.13 18.00 -6.83
CA HIS A 149 -10.29 18.70 -7.42
C HIS A 149 -9.94 19.62 -8.59
N VAL A 150 -8.66 19.93 -8.79
CA VAL A 150 -8.18 20.81 -9.86
C VAL A 150 -7.60 20.02 -11.03
N GLY A 151 -6.66 19.13 -10.74
CA GLY A 151 -5.92 18.36 -11.75
C GLY A 151 -6.49 16.99 -12.06
N GLY A 152 -7.44 16.51 -11.26
CA GLY A 152 -7.96 15.13 -11.33
C GLY A 152 -7.00 14.09 -10.76
N GLY A 153 -7.52 12.92 -10.48
CA GLY A 153 -6.75 11.82 -9.91
C GLY A 153 -6.64 11.86 -8.38
N PHE A 154 -6.12 10.78 -7.83
CA PHE A 154 -5.99 10.56 -6.40
C PHE A 154 -4.53 10.60 -5.98
N PHE A 155 -4.28 11.28 -4.86
CA PHE A 155 -2.99 11.21 -4.18
C PHE A 155 -2.79 9.84 -3.51
N ARG A 156 -1.54 9.53 -3.17
CA ARG A 156 -1.15 8.22 -2.66
C ARG A 156 -1.83 7.87 -1.34
N TYR A 157 -1.88 8.82 -0.39
CA TYR A 157 -2.50 8.68 0.94
C TYR A 157 -2.73 10.04 1.58
N THR A 158 -3.48 10.08 2.69
CA THR A 158 -3.55 11.25 3.57
C THR A 158 -2.75 11.03 4.84
N THR A 159 -2.15 12.11 5.36
CA THR A 159 -1.29 12.09 6.56
C THR A 159 -2.10 12.01 7.85
N GLU A 160 -3.43 12.07 7.77
CA GLU A 160 -4.38 12.03 8.87
C GLU A 160 -5.66 11.25 8.46
N PRO A 161 -6.55 10.89 9.41
CA PRO A 161 -7.64 9.96 9.14
C PRO A 161 -8.88 10.55 8.44
N LEU A 162 -8.97 11.86 8.25
CA LEU A 162 -10.19 12.54 7.75
C LEU A 162 -10.16 12.85 6.25
N TRP A 163 -9.17 12.38 5.53
CA TRP A 163 -8.99 12.58 4.09
C TRP A 163 -8.71 14.02 3.65
N HIS A 164 -8.23 14.92 4.56
CA HIS A 164 -8.04 16.34 4.24
C HIS A 164 -6.66 16.66 3.70
N THR A 165 -5.60 16.13 4.31
CA THR A 165 -4.21 16.51 4.06
C THR A 165 -3.48 15.42 3.28
N PRO A 166 -3.34 15.55 1.94
CA PRO A 166 -2.73 14.52 1.13
C PRO A 166 -1.19 14.57 1.19
N HIS A 167 -0.57 13.43 0.96
CA HIS A 167 0.80 13.34 0.51
C HIS A 167 0.82 13.52 -1.01
N PHE A 168 1.47 14.58 -1.49
CA PHE A 168 1.42 15.04 -2.88
C PHE A 168 2.22 14.15 -3.84
N GLU A 169 1.87 12.89 -3.91
CA GLU A 169 2.36 11.92 -4.91
C GLU A 169 1.14 11.26 -5.54
N LYS A 170 1.12 11.14 -6.86
CA LYS A 170 0.08 10.40 -7.59
C LYS A 170 0.69 9.22 -8.31
N MET A 171 0.25 8.03 -7.97
CA MET A 171 0.77 6.77 -8.51
C MET A 171 -0.19 6.19 -9.55
N LEU A 172 0.37 5.60 -10.59
CA LEU A 172 -0.40 4.95 -11.66
C LEU A 172 -1.27 3.81 -11.15
N ASP A 173 -0.72 2.92 -10.31
CA ASP A 173 -1.42 1.76 -9.78
C ASP A 173 -2.60 2.15 -8.87
N VAL A 174 -2.41 3.16 -8.02
CA VAL A 174 -3.47 3.71 -7.17
C VAL A 174 -4.59 4.27 -8.03
N ASN A 175 -4.27 5.14 -8.99
CA ASN A 175 -5.27 5.80 -9.83
C ASN A 175 -6.01 4.81 -10.75
N ALA A 176 -5.30 3.87 -11.36
CA ALA A 176 -5.91 2.82 -12.16
C ALA A 176 -6.85 1.92 -11.33
N GLY A 177 -6.43 1.58 -10.11
CA GLY A 177 -7.24 0.82 -9.16
C GLY A 177 -8.48 1.57 -8.72
N MET A 178 -8.35 2.87 -8.42
CA MET A 178 -9.48 3.73 -8.05
C MET A 178 -10.48 3.89 -9.20
N VAL A 179 -10.03 4.16 -10.42
CA VAL A 179 -10.93 4.20 -11.62
C VAL A 179 -11.72 2.90 -11.74
N ARG A 180 -11.05 1.75 -11.60
CA ARG A 180 -11.71 0.44 -11.66
C ARG A 180 -12.75 0.26 -10.55
N LEU A 181 -12.44 0.63 -9.32
CA LEU A 181 -13.35 0.51 -8.18
C LEU A 181 -14.54 1.45 -8.32
N LEU A 182 -14.28 2.74 -8.55
CA LEU A 182 -15.31 3.76 -8.76
C LEU A 182 -16.28 3.36 -9.88
N THR A 183 -15.77 2.86 -11.01
CA THR A 183 -16.61 2.40 -12.13
C THR A 183 -17.54 1.26 -11.73
N GLN A 184 -17.10 0.31 -10.91
CA GLN A 184 -17.98 -0.77 -10.47
C GLN A 184 -19.11 -0.27 -9.58
N ILE A 185 -18.83 0.67 -8.67
CA ILE A 185 -19.86 1.23 -7.78
C ILE A 185 -20.78 2.19 -8.55
N TRP A 186 -20.24 3.02 -9.44
CA TRP A 186 -21.03 3.90 -10.30
C TRP A 186 -22.02 3.13 -11.19
N ARG A 187 -21.66 1.97 -11.70
CA ARG A 187 -22.57 1.14 -12.50
C ARG A 187 -23.85 0.76 -11.76
N GLU A 188 -23.77 0.57 -10.45
CA GLU A 188 -24.90 0.23 -9.58
C GLU A 188 -25.62 1.48 -9.06
N THR A 189 -24.88 2.53 -8.71
CA THR A 189 -25.42 3.71 -8.02
C THR A 189 -25.82 4.84 -8.94
N LYS A 190 -25.17 4.97 -10.11
CA LYS A 190 -25.26 6.11 -11.02
C LYS A 190 -24.95 7.46 -10.34
N ASP A 191 -24.09 7.42 -9.32
CA ASP A 191 -23.69 8.59 -8.55
C ASP A 191 -22.87 9.56 -9.45
N PRO A 192 -23.33 10.80 -9.69
CA PRO A 192 -22.65 11.74 -10.59
C PRO A 192 -21.30 12.23 -10.05
N GLU A 193 -21.07 12.23 -8.73
CA GLU A 193 -19.77 12.59 -8.16
C GLU A 193 -18.73 11.53 -8.53
N LEU A 194 -19.10 10.25 -8.48
CA LEU A 194 -18.21 9.17 -8.89
C LEU A 194 -17.93 9.20 -10.40
N GLU A 195 -18.94 9.51 -11.22
CA GLU A 195 -18.78 9.65 -12.66
C GLU A 195 -17.79 10.76 -13.01
N HIS A 196 -17.93 11.92 -12.38
CA HIS A 196 -16.99 13.02 -12.54
C HIS A 196 -15.56 12.64 -12.14
N ALA A 197 -15.40 12.03 -10.97
CA ALA A 197 -14.10 11.59 -10.48
C ALA A 197 -13.43 10.55 -11.41
N ILE A 198 -14.21 9.62 -11.99
CA ILE A 198 -13.72 8.66 -12.99
C ILE A 198 -13.20 9.40 -14.22
N ALA A 199 -14.01 10.28 -14.81
CA ALA A 199 -13.63 10.99 -16.03
C ALA A 199 -12.38 11.85 -15.83
N ALA A 200 -12.35 12.66 -14.78
CA ALA A 200 -11.21 13.53 -14.48
C ALA A 200 -9.94 12.74 -14.09
N THR A 201 -10.07 11.56 -13.47
CA THR A 201 -8.91 10.70 -13.20
C THR A 201 -8.36 10.08 -14.48
N ILE A 202 -9.21 9.67 -15.42
CA ILE A 202 -8.78 9.15 -16.74
C ILE A 202 -8.08 10.27 -17.53
N ASP A 203 -8.61 11.49 -17.52
CA ASP A 203 -7.97 12.64 -18.15
C ASP A 203 -6.59 12.93 -17.54
N PHE A 204 -6.48 12.93 -16.21
CA PHE A 204 -5.21 13.05 -15.49
C PHE A 204 -4.21 11.96 -15.95
N LEU A 205 -4.60 10.69 -15.90
CA LEU A 205 -3.73 9.58 -16.32
C LEU A 205 -3.23 9.73 -17.76
N THR A 206 -4.11 10.19 -18.64
CA THR A 206 -3.81 10.34 -20.06
C THR A 206 -2.93 11.55 -20.36
N ARG A 207 -3.15 12.65 -19.64
CA ARG A 207 -2.44 13.92 -19.81
C ARG A 207 -1.06 13.91 -19.17
N GLU A 208 -0.97 13.39 -17.92
CA GLU A 208 0.23 13.55 -17.10
C GLU A 208 1.11 12.28 -17.04
N LEU A 209 0.51 11.10 -16.98
CA LEU A 209 1.26 9.85 -16.80
C LEU A 209 1.51 9.10 -18.10
N ARG A 210 0.82 9.42 -19.19
CA ARG A 210 1.03 8.74 -20.47
C ARG A 210 2.22 9.33 -21.21
N HIS A 211 3.25 8.50 -21.44
CA HIS A 211 4.39 8.88 -22.27
C HIS A 211 4.01 8.93 -23.76
N PRO A 212 4.60 9.81 -24.58
CA PRO A 212 4.33 9.90 -26.03
C PRO A 212 4.47 8.57 -26.78
N HIS A 213 5.32 7.67 -26.31
CA HIS A 213 5.50 6.34 -26.89
C HIS A 213 4.45 5.30 -26.43
N GLY A 214 3.40 5.73 -25.72
CA GLY A 214 2.26 4.88 -25.34
C GLY A 214 2.37 4.17 -23.99
N ALA A 215 3.54 4.14 -23.36
CA ALA A 215 3.71 3.63 -21.99
C ALA A 215 3.17 4.64 -20.97
N PHE A 216 2.96 4.18 -19.73
CA PHE A 216 2.66 5.05 -18.60
C PHE A 216 3.84 5.08 -17.64
N ILE A 217 4.14 6.24 -17.06
CA ILE A 217 5.10 6.39 -15.96
C ILE A 217 4.43 5.98 -14.64
N SER A 218 5.25 5.55 -13.67
CA SER A 218 4.73 4.96 -12.43
C SER A 218 4.15 5.97 -11.45
N SER A 219 4.69 7.19 -11.42
CA SER A 219 4.26 8.25 -10.48
C SER A 219 4.71 9.63 -10.94
N LEU A 220 4.05 10.65 -10.38
CA LEU A 220 4.42 12.06 -10.39
C LEU A 220 4.73 12.50 -8.97
#